data_846562d42cbefbcc7378bc18cd559eeb
#
_entry.id   846562d42cbefbcc7378bc18cd559eeb
#
_cell.length_a   1.000
_cell.length_b   1.000
_cell.length_c   1.000
_cell.angle_alpha   90.00
_cell.angle_beta   90.00
_cell.angle_gamma   90.00
#
_symmetry.space_group_name_H-M   'P 1'
#
loop_
_entity.id
_entity.type
_entity.pdbx_description
1 polymer ?
#
loop_
_entity_poly.entity_id
_entity_poly.type
_entity_poly.pdbx_seq_one_letter_code
_entity_poly.pdbx_strand_id
1 'polypeptide(L)'
;MAFIRNNTIQAAMVSYLKSKTTLTSVLASSSEIRENTWKGTDFSYPNVRVDLTDNIPGKIGCPQTIGVTLQVYSEKPSSLEADNIAGIIVDILHSTQFQQSNLNFAFIATNVKPAYEVGETVWRSDVIMTGQVSS
;
A
#
# COMPACT_ATOMS: atom_id res chain seq x y z
N MET A 1 8.44 24.54 5.85
CA MET A 1 8.00 23.15 6.03
C MET A 1 9.13 22.22 5.63
N ALA A 2 9.48 21.26 6.48
CA ALA A 2 10.51 20.28 6.15
C ALA A 2 9.99 19.27 5.13
N PHE A 3 10.88 18.76 4.30
CA PHE A 3 10.57 17.69 3.38
C PHE A 3 10.17 16.41 4.15
N ILE A 4 9.05 15.81 3.77
CA ILE A 4 8.57 14.57 4.39
C ILE A 4 9.32 13.41 3.75
N ARG A 5 10.09 12.68 4.55
CA ARG A 5 11.01 11.65 4.08
C ARG A 5 10.29 10.36 3.71
N ASN A 6 10.90 9.59 2.82
CA ASN A 6 10.34 8.32 2.33
C ASN A 6 10.04 7.33 3.45
N ASN A 7 10.95 7.20 4.42
CA ASN A 7 10.73 6.29 5.54
C ASN A 7 9.53 6.71 6.42
N THR A 8 9.33 8.00 6.60
CA THR A 8 8.19 8.53 7.36
C THR A 8 6.87 8.23 6.64
N ILE A 9 6.84 8.44 5.32
CA ILE A 9 5.66 8.16 4.50
C ILE A 9 5.32 6.66 4.53
N GLN A 10 6.32 5.81 4.32
CA GLN A 10 6.11 4.35 4.32
C GLN A 10 5.60 3.86 5.66
N ALA A 11 6.20 4.32 6.76
CA ALA A 11 5.76 3.93 8.10
C ALA A 11 4.31 4.36 8.37
N ALA A 12 3.93 5.56 7.95
CA ALA A 12 2.56 6.04 8.11
C ALA A 12 1.57 5.23 7.28
N MET A 13 1.92 4.89 6.04
CA MET A 13 1.10 4.05 5.17
C MET A 13 0.87 2.66 5.77
N VAL A 14 1.94 2.02 6.24
CA VAL A 14 1.85 0.71 6.89
C VAL A 14 0.95 0.78 8.11
N SER A 15 1.12 1.79 8.97
CA SER A 15 0.31 1.96 10.18
C SER A 15 -1.17 2.18 9.84
N TYR A 16 -1.45 2.99 8.83
CA TYR A 16 -2.82 3.25 8.42
C TYR A 16 -3.51 1.97 7.93
N LEU A 17 -2.85 1.21 7.06
CA LEU A 17 -3.41 -0.03 6.54
C LEU A 17 -3.61 -1.07 7.64
N LYS A 18 -2.69 -1.17 8.59
CA LYS A 18 -2.83 -2.07 9.75
C LYS A 18 -4.04 -1.72 10.63
N SER A 19 -4.48 -0.47 10.63
CA SER A 19 -5.65 -0.03 11.39
C SER A 19 -6.98 -0.43 10.76
N LYS A 20 -6.96 -0.91 9.51
CA LYS A 20 -8.17 -1.26 8.76
C LYS A 20 -8.50 -2.74 8.90
N THR A 21 -9.47 -3.06 9.75
CA THR A 21 -9.86 -4.44 10.04
C THR A 21 -10.44 -5.17 8.83
N THR A 22 -11.07 -4.46 7.90
CA THR A 22 -11.54 -5.04 6.64
C THR A 22 -10.40 -5.63 5.81
N LEU A 23 -9.20 -5.05 5.91
CA LEU A 23 -8.01 -5.56 5.24
C LEU A 23 -7.30 -6.61 6.09
N THR A 24 -7.03 -6.33 7.36
CA THR A 24 -6.26 -7.24 8.21
C THR A 24 -6.95 -8.57 8.44
N SER A 25 -8.29 -8.60 8.41
CA SER A 25 -9.07 -9.84 8.59
C SER A 25 -8.92 -10.83 7.44
N VAL A 26 -8.52 -10.38 6.25
CA VAL A 26 -8.31 -11.25 5.08
C VAL A 26 -6.84 -11.59 4.84
N LEU A 27 -5.94 -11.07 5.66
CA LEU A 27 -4.51 -11.39 5.64
C LEU A 27 -4.18 -12.47 6.67
N ALA A 28 -2.97 -13.02 6.59
CA ALA A 28 -2.51 -13.99 7.59
C ALA A 28 -2.47 -13.35 8.98
N SER A 29 -2.04 -12.09 9.08
CA SER A 29 -2.13 -11.27 10.29
C SER A 29 -1.89 -9.80 9.92
N SER A 30 -2.11 -8.89 10.87
CA SER A 30 -1.82 -7.47 10.64
C SER A 30 -0.33 -7.20 10.42
N SER A 31 0.55 -8.08 10.92
CA SER A 31 1.99 -7.96 10.72
C SER A 31 2.44 -8.29 9.30
N GLU A 32 1.55 -8.77 8.44
CA GLU A 32 1.84 -9.06 7.04
C GLU A 32 1.64 -7.85 6.11
N ILE A 33 1.50 -6.65 6.67
CA ILE A 33 1.56 -5.39 5.93
C ILE A 33 2.89 -4.73 6.26
N ARG A 34 3.81 -4.72 5.29
CA ARG A 34 5.15 -4.19 5.49
C ARG A 34 5.62 -3.46 4.23
N GLU A 35 6.69 -2.70 4.37
CA GLU A 35 7.34 -2.09 3.21
C GLU A 35 7.92 -3.16 2.27
N ASN A 36 7.95 -2.86 1.00
CA ASN A 36 8.44 -3.75 -0.05
C ASN A 36 9.91 -4.17 0.16
N THR A 37 10.71 -3.32 0.81
CA THR A 37 12.14 -3.56 1.03
C THR A 37 12.45 -4.38 2.29
N TRP A 38 11.41 -4.86 2.98
CA TRP A 38 11.58 -5.64 4.21
C TRP A 38 12.45 -6.87 3.99
N LYS A 39 13.47 -7.04 4.83
CA LYS A 39 14.41 -8.17 4.77
C LYS A 39 14.56 -8.89 6.11
N GLY A 40 13.63 -8.67 7.02
CA GLY A 40 13.61 -9.36 8.30
C GLY A 40 12.92 -10.72 8.18
N THR A 41 11.97 -10.98 9.08
CA THR A 41 11.19 -12.22 9.07
C THR A 41 10.49 -12.43 7.74
N ASP A 42 10.45 -13.67 7.25
CA ASP A 42 9.75 -14.00 6.01
C ASP A 42 8.26 -13.62 6.09
N PHE A 43 7.70 -13.29 4.93
CA PHE A 43 6.26 -13.03 4.83
C PHE A 43 5.47 -14.32 4.91
N SER A 44 4.34 -14.27 5.60
CA SER A 44 3.28 -15.27 5.46
C SER A 44 2.28 -14.79 4.41
N TYR A 45 1.54 -15.69 3.81
CA TYR A 45 0.57 -15.37 2.77
C TYR A 45 -0.85 -15.50 3.31
N PRO A 46 -1.79 -14.68 2.85
CA PRO A 46 -1.59 -13.53 1.96
C PRO A 46 -0.96 -12.34 2.68
N ASN A 47 -0.25 -11.50 1.93
CA ASN A 47 0.40 -10.32 2.49
C ASN A 47 0.26 -9.10 1.56
N VAL A 48 0.55 -7.91 2.11
CA VAL A 48 0.56 -6.65 1.36
C VAL A 48 1.90 -5.98 1.57
N ARG A 49 2.53 -5.57 0.48
CA ARG A 49 3.81 -4.86 0.51
C ARG A 49 3.63 -3.45 -0.03
N VAL A 50 4.04 -2.48 0.76
CA VAL A 50 3.96 -1.06 0.40
C VAL A 50 5.24 -0.66 -0.30
N ASP A 51 5.12 -0.22 -1.55
CA ASP A 51 6.24 0.21 -2.38
C ASP A 51 6.05 1.69 -2.74
N LEU A 52 6.81 2.56 -2.09
CA LEU A 52 6.82 3.98 -2.41
C LEU A 52 7.72 4.18 -3.64
N THR A 53 7.13 4.47 -4.78
CA THR A 53 7.84 4.54 -6.06
C THR A 53 8.34 5.93 -6.40
N ASP A 54 7.65 6.98 -5.94
CA ASP A 54 7.97 8.36 -6.22
C ASP A 54 7.66 9.25 -5.02
N ASN A 55 8.50 10.25 -4.80
CA ASN A 55 8.27 11.29 -3.80
C ASN A 55 8.81 12.60 -4.35
N ILE A 56 7.94 13.40 -4.93
CA ILE A 56 8.29 14.63 -5.62
C ILE A 56 8.08 15.80 -4.67
N PRO A 57 9.14 16.56 -4.33
CA PRO A 57 9.00 17.71 -3.45
C PRO A 57 8.00 18.72 -4.02
N GLY A 58 7.15 19.22 -3.14
CA GLY A 58 6.19 20.26 -3.50
C GLY A 58 6.85 21.64 -3.54
N LYS A 59 6.20 22.57 -4.23
CA LYS A 59 6.56 23.98 -4.15
C LYS A 59 6.11 24.55 -2.80
N ILE A 60 6.58 25.74 -2.46
CA ILE A 60 6.19 26.42 -1.22
C ILE A 60 4.66 26.47 -1.12
N GLY A 61 4.13 25.98 -0.01
CA GLY A 61 2.69 25.95 0.25
C GLY A 61 1.93 24.83 -0.47
N CYS A 62 2.62 23.96 -1.21
CA CYS A 62 2.00 22.84 -1.92
C CYS A 62 2.39 21.50 -1.30
N PRO A 63 1.50 20.50 -1.35
CA PRO A 63 1.86 19.15 -0.89
C PRO A 63 2.89 18.49 -1.80
N GLN A 64 3.54 17.46 -1.27
CA GLN A 64 4.40 16.58 -2.06
C GLN A 64 3.52 15.60 -2.85
N THR A 65 3.94 15.29 -4.07
CA THR A 65 3.28 14.27 -4.89
C THR A 65 4.00 12.95 -4.70
N ILE A 66 3.25 11.90 -4.40
CA ILE A 66 3.81 10.57 -4.16
C ILE A 66 3.16 9.53 -5.08
N GLY A 67 3.96 8.53 -5.45
CA GLY A 67 3.49 7.33 -6.12
C GLY A 67 3.68 6.14 -5.19
N VAL A 68 2.65 5.32 -5.03
CA VAL A 68 2.69 4.14 -4.17
C VAL A 68 2.09 2.97 -4.93
N THR A 69 2.78 1.83 -4.91
CA THR A 69 2.23 0.57 -5.40
C THR A 69 2.02 -0.36 -4.22
N LEU A 70 0.78 -0.81 -4.02
CA LEU A 70 0.44 -1.81 -3.02
C LEU A 70 0.48 -3.16 -3.71
N GLN A 71 1.45 -4.01 -3.32
CA GLN A 71 1.64 -5.33 -3.91
C GLN A 71 0.95 -6.36 -3.02
N VAL A 72 -0.03 -7.06 -3.58
CA VAL A 72 -0.78 -8.11 -2.88
C VAL A 72 -0.29 -9.47 -3.36
N TYR A 73 0.14 -10.30 -2.43
CA TYR A 73 0.64 -11.65 -2.72
C TYR A 73 -0.27 -12.70 -2.10
N SER A 74 -0.55 -13.77 -2.84
CA SER A 74 -1.38 -14.90 -2.39
C SER A 74 -0.79 -16.22 -2.87
N GLU A 75 -0.94 -17.27 -2.07
CA GLU A 75 -0.55 -18.64 -2.42
C GLU A 75 -1.74 -19.55 -2.72
N LYS A 76 -2.96 -19.01 -2.82
CA LYS A 76 -4.15 -19.81 -3.14
C LYS A 76 -4.06 -20.39 -4.55
N PRO A 77 -4.78 -21.49 -4.84
CA PRO A 77 -4.76 -22.10 -6.17
C PRO A 77 -5.24 -21.22 -7.32
N SER A 78 -5.95 -20.13 -7.02
CA SER A 78 -6.45 -19.21 -8.05
C SER A 78 -6.10 -17.76 -7.71
N SER A 79 -6.26 -16.89 -8.70
CA SER A 79 -6.01 -15.46 -8.58
C SER A 79 -7.04 -14.71 -7.73
N LEU A 80 -8.15 -15.35 -7.36
CA LEU A 80 -9.29 -14.63 -6.77
C LEU A 80 -9.00 -13.99 -5.42
N GLU A 81 -8.18 -14.62 -4.57
CA GLU A 81 -7.82 -14.03 -3.28
C GLU A 81 -7.03 -12.73 -3.45
N ALA A 82 -6.02 -12.73 -4.31
CA ALA A 82 -5.21 -11.54 -4.55
C ALA A 82 -6.06 -10.41 -5.13
N ASP A 83 -6.94 -10.72 -6.08
CA ASP A 83 -7.84 -9.72 -6.67
C ASP A 83 -8.82 -9.17 -5.65
N ASN A 84 -9.34 -10.01 -4.76
CA ASN A 84 -10.25 -9.56 -3.69
C ASN A 84 -9.57 -8.59 -2.73
N ILE A 85 -8.35 -8.93 -2.30
CA ILE A 85 -7.58 -8.07 -1.38
C ILE A 85 -7.23 -6.75 -2.05
N ALA A 86 -6.84 -6.78 -3.33
CA ALA A 86 -6.58 -5.56 -4.08
C ALA A 86 -7.82 -4.66 -4.14
N GLY A 87 -9.01 -5.23 -4.35
CA GLY A 87 -10.27 -4.49 -4.33
C GLY A 87 -10.56 -3.85 -2.98
N ILE A 88 -10.29 -4.55 -1.89
CA ILE A 88 -10.44 -4.01 -0.52
C ILE A 88 -9.51 -2.80 -0.33
N ILE A 89 -8.27 -2.88 -0.81
CA ILE A 89 -7.31 -1.76 -0.71
C ILE A 89 -7.84 -0.54 -1.48
N VAL A 90 -8.39 -0.75 -2.67
CA VAL A 90 -8.99 0.34 -3.46
C VAL A 90 -10.14 0.98 -2.67
N ASP A 91 -11.00 0.20 -2.06
CA ASP A 91 -12.11 0.72 -1.26
C ASP A 91 -11.62 1.56 -0.07
N ILE A 92 -10.48 1.22 0.52
CA ILE A 92 -9.90 1.94 1.64
C ILE A 92 -9.24 3.25 1.19
N LEU A 93 -8.53 3.25 0.07
CA LEU A 93 -7.61 4.34 -0.30
C LEU A 93 -8.10 5.22 -1.45
N HIS A 94 -8.86 4.68 -2.41
CA HIS A 94 -9.23 5.44 -3.61
C HIS A 94 -10.18 6.58 -3.28
N SER A 95 -9.85 7.78 -3.78
CA SER A 95 -10.61 9.01 -3.54
C SER A 95 -10.81 9.31 -2.06
N THR A 96 -9.85 8.92 -1.23
CA THR A 96 -9.93 9.07 0.23
C THR A 96 -8.87 10.05 0.71
N GLN A 97 -9.26 10.88 1.69
CA GLN A 97 -8.35 11.73 2.44
C GLN A 97 -8.30 11.22 3.87
N PHE A 98 -7.10 11.11 4.42
CA PHE A 98 -6.94 10.67 5.80
C PHE A 98 -5.70 11.29 6.44
N GLN A 99 -5.66 11.24 7.77
CA GLN A 99 -4.52 11.70 8.55
C GLN A 99 -3.93 10.50 9.30
N GLN A 100 -2.61 10.35 9.22
CA GLN A 100 -1.88 9.32 9.94
C GLN A 100 -0.51 9.86 10.32
N SER A 101 -0.10 9.67 11.58
CA SER A 101 1.22 10.11 12.09
C SER A 101 1.48 11.60 11.84
N ASN A 102 0.44 12.44 12.00
CA ASN A 102 0.45 13.89 11.75
C ASN A 102 0.70 14.27 10.29
N LEU A 103 0.51 13.34 9.37
CA LEU A 103 0.57 13.59 7.93
C LEU A 103 -0.83 13.50 7.33
N ASN A 104 -1.09 14.38 6.35
CA ASN A 104 -2.34 14.39 5.61
C ASN A 104 -2.11 13.75 4.25
N PHE A 105 -2.91 12.74 3.94
CA PHE A 105 -2.83 11.99 2.69
C PHE A 105 -4.09 12.12 1.87
N ALA A 106 -3.94 12.14 0.55
CA ALA A 106 -5.05 12.02 -0.39
C ALA A 106 -4.59 11.12 -1.54
N PHE A 107 -5.34 10.08 -1.86
CA PHE A 107 -4.98 9.10 -2.87
C PHE A 107 -6.03 8.90 -3.94
N ILE A 108 -5.56 8.59 -5.15
CA ILE A 108 -6.38 8.13 -6.26
C ILE A 108 -5.70 6.88 -6.84
N ALA A 109 -6.44 5.80 -7.00
CA ALA A 109 -5.95 4.62 -7.72
C ALA A 109 -5.94 4.91 -9.22
N THR A 110 -4.80 4.74 -9.86
CA THR A 110 -4.65 4.97 -11.29
C THR A 110 -4.70 3.69 -12.10
N ASN A 111 -4.40 2.55 -11.48
CA ASN A 111 -4.48 1.24 -12.11
C ASN A 111 -4.56 0.16 -11.05
N VAL A 112 -5.37 -0.87 -11.31
CA VAL A 112 -5.43 -2.08 -10.50
C VAL A 112 -5.14 -3.24 -11.46
N LYS A 113 -3.95 -3.80 -11.39
CA LYS A 113 -3.57 -4.90 -12.27
C LYS A 113 -4.21 -6.19 -11.78
N PRO A 114 -4.92 -6.91 -12.66
CA PRO A 114 -5.41 -8.25 -12.30
C PRO A 114 -4.26 -9.15 -11.86
N ALA A 115 -4.54 -10.07 -10.95
CA ALA A 115 -3.51 -10.94 -10.40
C ALA A 115 -2.83 -11.77 -11.49
N TYR A 116 -1.52 -11.89 -11.40
CA TYR A 116 -0.68 -12.65 -12.32
C TYR A 116 0.30 -13.51 -11.52
N GLU A 117 0.77 -14.58 -12.13
CA GLU A 117 1.72 -15.49 -11.48
C GLU A 117 3.12 -14.85 -11.42
N VAL A 118 3.74 -14.90 -10.23
CA VAL A 118 5.12 -14.47 -10.02
C VAL A 118 6.02 -15.61 -9.55
N GLY A 119 5.46 -16.82 -9.43
CA GLY A 119 6.13 -18.04 -9.06
C GLY A 119 5.16 -19.20 -9.26
N GLU A 120 5.60 -20.44 -9.05
CA GLU A 120 4.78 -21.62 -9.32
C GLU A 120 3.44 -21.64 -8.56
N THR A 121 3.43 -21.07 -7.34
CA THR A 121 2.25 -21.11 -6.47
C THR A 121 1.89 -19.73 -5.93
N VAL A 122 2.46 -18.66 -6.50
CA VAL A 122 2.29 -17.31 -5.95
C VAL A 122 1.67 -16.39 -6.99
N TRP A 123 0.57 -15.74 -6.59
CA TRP A 123 -0.12 -14.70 -7.35
C TRP A 123 0.21 -13.33 -6.79
N ARG A 124 0.28 -12.35 -7.66
CA ARG A 124 0.50 -10.95 -7.27
C ARG A 124 -0.48 -10.04 -8.00
N SER A 125 -1.11 -9.13 -7.26
CA SER A 125 -1.93 -8.05 -7.82
C SER A 125 -1.36 -6.72 -7.35
N ASP A 126 -1.25 -5.75 -8.24
CA ASP A 126 -0.72 -4.42 -7.93
C ASP A 126 -1.82 -3.36 -7.95
N VAL A 127 -1.93 -2.60 -6.87
CA VAL A 127 -2.75 -1.39 -6.82
C VAL A 127 -1.81 -0.21 -6.94
N ILE A 128 -1.85 0.48 -8.09
CA ILE A 128 -0.98 1.61 -8.38
C ILE A 128 -1.72 2.90 -8.05
N MET A 129 -1.14 3.70 -7.17
CA MET A 129 -1.77 4.91 -6.65
C MET A 129 -0.89 6.12 -6.83
N THR A 130 -1.53 7.24 -7.11
CA THR A 130 -0.92 8.56 -7.05
C THR A 130 -1.58 9.32 -5.91
N GLY A 131 -0.79 10.05 -5.16
CA GLY A 131 -1.33 10.77 -4.03
C GLY A 131 -0.55 12.02 -3.70
N GLN A 132 -1.04 12.71 -2.68
CA GLN A 132 -0.41 13.89 -2.11
C GLN A 132 -0.23 13.70 -0.62
N VAL A 133 0.87 14.22 -0.09
CA VAL A 133 1.15 14.20 1.33
C VAL A 133 1.60 15.57 1.79
N SER A 134 1.08 16.01 2.94
CA SER A 134 1.46 17.26 3.59
C SER A 134 1.47 17.05 5.10
N SER A 135 2.10 17.96 5.79
CA SER A 135 2.12 17.93 7.27
C SER A 135 1.27 19.03 7.88
#